data_2f99f41e7d1041eb67cda68fc8f824a0
#
_entry.id   2f99f41e7d1041eb67cda68fc8f824a0
#
_cell.length_a   1.000
_cell.length_b   1.000
_cell.length_c   1.000
_cell.angle_alpha   90.00
_cell.angle_beta   90.00
_cell.angle_gamma   90.00
#
_symmetry.space_group_name_H-M   'P 1'
#
loop_
_entity.id
_entity.type
_entity.pdbx_description
1 polymer ?
#
loop_
_entity_poly.entity_id
_entity_poly.type
_entity_poly.pdbx_seq_one_letter_code
_entity_poly.pdbx_strand_id
1 'polypeptide(L)'
;MKSQFRAERIHTVVIGGGQAGLSAGYHLAKQGINFLILDANNRIGNAWRNRWDSLRLFTPARYVELPGMRFPGDGEGFPTKDEIADYLESYAEHFKLPVQSGVRVERLSRDGDHFLIEAGGLQYEADNVIVAMANYQVPKIPAFAQDLDPSLLQLTPQSYRNPSQLQEGGVLVVGVGNSGADIAIDVARSHDTWIAGKESGHIPWDINSFLARHLAFPMIRFLGHHVLTLGTPIGRKKRPEMLHRATPLIRIKPKELVEAGIQRVGRVIGVQEGKPLLEDGRTPDVRNVIWCTGYEPGFSWIDLPVFDQQGEPAQVRGVSSVPGLYFLGLHFQYSMSSATLIGVGRDAEYVVKELKARSRSAERGRQIRKMPTPAAAESLSIPYARKA
;
A
#
# COMPACT_ATOMS: atom_id res chain seq x y z
N MET A 1 14.64 -20.93 -29.35
CA MET A 1 13.95 -19.86 -30.08
C MET A 1 13.49 -18.84 -29.05
N LYS A 2 14.17 -17.70 -28.94
CA LYS A 2 13.69 -16.58 -28.11
C LYS A 2 12.55 -15.95 -28.91
N SER A 3 11.32 -16.13 -28.41
CA SER A 3 10.15 -15.43 -28.93
C SER A 3 10.43 -13.93 -28.82
N GLN A 4 10.53 -13.24 -29.95
CA GLN A 4 10.55 -11.77 -30.01
C GLN A 4 9.14 -11.26 -29.71
N PHE A 5 8.74 -11.30 -28.45
CA PHE A 5 7.63 -10.46 -28.01
C PHE A 5 8.14 -9.02 -28.06
N ARG A 6 7.61 -8.25 -28.98
CA ARG A 6 7.94 -6.83 -29.11
C ARG A 6 7.39 -6.16 -27.85
N ALA A 7 8.30 -5.65 -27.01
CA ALA A 7 7.93 -4.92 -25.79
C ALA A 7 7.04 -3.72 -26.20
N GLU A 8 5.88 -3.60 -25.61
CA GLU A 8 5.04 -2.41 -25.77
C GLU A 8 5.69 -1.26 -24.99
N ARG A 9 6.00 -0.17 -25.69
CA ARG A 9 6.60 1.02 -25.08
C ARG A 9 5.54 1.98 -24.57
N ILE A 10 5.54 2.23 -23.28
CA ILE A 10 4.59 3.08 -22.57
C ILE A 10 5.39 4.19 -21.86
N HIS A 11 4.91 5.44 -21.89
CA HIS A 11 5.60 6.52 -21.18
C HIS A 11 5.65 6.27 -19.66
N THR A 12 4.57 5.81 -19.06
CA THR A 12 4.50 5.55 -17.61
C THR A 12 3.72 4.27 -17.32
N VAL A 13 4.31 3.35 -16.59
CA VAL A 13 3.61 2.18 -16.04
C VAL A 13 3.38 2.39 -14.55
N VAL A 14 2.13 2.20 -14.10
CA VAL A 14 1.73 2.18 -12.70
C VAL A 14 1.50 0.74 -12.27
N ILE A 15 2.16 0.29 -11.23
CA ILE A 15 2.08 -1.09 -10.73
C ILE A 15 1.21 -1.11 -9.48
N GLY A 16 0.02 -1.66 -9.61
CA GLY A 16 -1.04 -1.75 -8.60
C GLY A 16 -2.25 -0.85 -8.92
N GLY A 17 -3.43 -1.45 -9.09
CA GLY A 17 -4.73 -0.79 -9.36
C GLY A 17 -5.57 -0.52 -8.12
N GLY A 18 -4.95 -0.39 -6.94
CA GLY A 18 -5.60 0.05 -5.70
C GLY A 18 -5.75 1.57 -5.63
N GLN A 19 -6.18 2.08 -4.46
CA GLN A 19 -6.40 3.52 -4.25
C GLN A 19 -5.21 4.42 -4.66
N ALA A 20 -3.99 3.93 -4.46
CA ALA A 20 -2.78 4.68 -4.81
C ALA A 20 -2.60 4.77 -6.33
N GLY A 21 -2.66 3.63 -7.03
CA GLY A 21 -2.50 3.60 -8.48
C GLY A 21 -3.62 4.32 -9.23
N LEU A 22 -4.86 4.18 -8.76
CA LEU A 22 -6.01 4.91 -9.35
C LEU A 22 -5.87 6.43 -9.14
N SER A 23 -5.41 6.88 -7.96
CA SER A 23 -5.10 8.29 -7.73
C SER A 23 -3.98 8.80 -8.63
N ALA A 24 -2.92 8.00 -8.84
CA ALA A 24 -1.87 8.34 -9.81
C ALA A 24 -2.42 8.42 -11.22
N GLY A 25 -3.24 7.43 -11.63
CA GLY A 25 -3.91 7.39 -12.94
C GLY A 25 -4.75 8.63 -13.22
N TYR A 26 -5.53 9.10 -12.23
CA TYR A 26 -6.30 10.34 -12.33
C TYR A 26 -5.39 11.54 -12.64
N HIS A 27 -4.31 11.70 -11.88
CA HIS A 27 -3.41 12.83 -12.08
C HIS A 27 -2.61 12.73 -13.39
N LEU A 28 -2.22 11.51 -13.82
CA LEU A 28 -1.59 11.26 -15.11
C LEU A 28 -2.53 11.61 -16.27
N ALA A 29 -3.78 11.15 -16.23
CA ALA A 29 -4.81 11.47 -17.22
C ALA A 29 -5.07 12.97 -17.30
N LYS A 30 -5.22 13.64 -16.15
CA LYS A 30 -5.39 15.10 -16.06
C LYS A 30 -4.23 15.89 -16.66
N GLN A 31 -3.02 15.32 -16.67
CA GLN A 31 -1.82 15.92 -17.26
C GLN A 31 -1.60 15.52 -18.73
N GLY A 32 -2.47 14.69 -19.31
CA GLY A 32 -2.34 14.19 -20.69
C GLY A 32 -1.12 13.28 -20.89
N ILE A 33 -0.65 12.61 -19.83
CA ILE A 33 0.49 11.68 -19.90
C ILE A 33 -0.04 10.31 -20.30
N ASN A 34 0.62 9.64 -21.28
CA ASN A 34 0.30 8.27 -21.66
C ASN A 34 0.77 7.30 -20.57
N PHE A 35 -0.12 6.43 -20.10
CA PHE A 35 0.19 5.48 -19.03
C PHE A 35 -0.67 4.22 -19.13
N LEU A 36 -0.23 3.18 -18.41
CA LEU A 36 -0.97 1.94 -18.17
C LEU A 36 -0.87 1.57 -16.70
N ILE A 37 -1.97 1.10 -16.11
CA ILE A 37 -2.00 0.55 -14.75
C ILE A 37 -2.07 -0.98 -14.87
N LEU A 38 -1.10 -1.68 -14.27
CA LEU A 38 -1.09 -3.15 -14.17
C LEU A 38 -1.56 -3.56 -12.77
N ASP A 39 -2.58 -4.41 -12.68
CA ASP A 39 -3.04 -4.96 -11.39
C ASP A 39 -3.07 -6.49 -11.41
N ALA A 40 -2.52 -7.09 -10.37
CA ALA A 40 -2.48 -8.55 -10.22
C ALA A 40 -3.85 -9.18 -9.95
N ASN A 41 -4.83 -8.41 -9.48
CA ASN A 41 -6.18 -8.89 -9.28
C ASN A 41 -6.97 -8.87 -10.59
N ASN A 42 -7.86 -9.84 -10.76
CA ASN A 42 -8.71 -9.98 -11.95
C ASN A 42 -9.78 -8.87 -12.08
N ARG A 43 -10.01 -8.11 -11.02
CA ARG A 43 -11.00 -7.03 -10.95
C ARG A 43 -10.53 -5.94 -9.99
N ILE A 44 -10.74 -4.69 -10.36
CA ILE A 44 -10.46 -3.54 -9.49
C ILE A 44 -11.26 -3.67 -8.20
N GLY A 45 -10.66 -3.30 -7.08
CA GLY A 45 -11.28 -3.42 -5.76
C GLY A 45 -11.11 -4.79 -5.10
N ASN A 46 -10.64 -5.83 -5.79
CA ASN A 46 -10.49 -7.17 -5.21
C ASN A 46 -9.53 -7.22 -4.01
N ALA A 47 -8.56 -6.30 -3.91
CA ALA A 47 -7.75 -6.16 -2.71
C ALA A 47 -8.59 -5.87 -1.45
N TRP A 48 -9.77 -5.29 -1.59
CA TRP A 48 -10.76 -5.06 -0.55
C TRP A 48 -11.80 -6.19 -0.49
N ARG A 49 -12.42 -6.59 -1.61
CA ARG A 49 -13.41 -7.68 -1.65
C ARG A 49 -12.88 -8.97 -1.03
N ASN A 50 -11.58 -9.23 -1.23
CA ASN A 50 -10.89 -10.40 -0.71
C ASN A 50 -10.45 -10.26 0.77
N ARG A 51 -11.07 -9.41 1.56
CA ARG A 51 -10.92 -9.35 3.02
C ARG A 51 -12.09 -10.08 3.70
N TRP A 52 -12.04 -10.21 5.02
CA TRP A 52 -13.11 -10.84 5.80
C TRP A 52 -14.42 -10.08 5.68
N ASP A 53 -15.52 -10.80 5.72
CA ASP A 53 -16.85 -10.29 5.36
C ASP A 53 -17.35 -9.19 6.30
N SER A 54 -16.99 -9.26 7.58
CA SER A 54 -17.36 -8.25 8.57
C SER A 54 -16.50 -6.97 8.56
N LEU A 55 -15.51 -6.88 7.65
CA LEU A 55 -14.62 -5.70 7.58
C LEU A 55 -15.40 -4.42 7.27
N ARG A 56 -15.24 -3.44 8.14
CA ARG A 56 -15.65 -2.04 7.93
C ARG A 56 -14.48 -1.10 8.17
N LEU A 57 -14.42 -0.03 7.41
CA LEU A 57 -13.48 1.04 7.70
C LEU A 57 -13.81 1.66 9.05
N PHE A 58 -12.80 2.23 9.68
CA PHE A 58 -12.95 3.06 10.88
C PHE A 58 -12.90 4.57 10.56
N THR A 59 -12.92 4.92 9.27
CA THR A 59 -12.99 6.30 8.77
C THR A 59 -14.40 6.55 8.25
N PRO A 60 -15.10 7.61 8.69
CA PRO A 60 -16.41 7.96 8.16
C PRO A 60 -16.36 8.21 6.64
N ALA A 61 -17.42 7.81 5.94
CA ALA A 61 -17.51 7.84 4.48
C ALA A 61 -17.20 9.21 3.86
N ARG A 62 -17.60 10.30 4.52
CA ARG A 62 -17.30 11.68 4.07
C ARG A 62 -15.81 12.02 3.94
N TYR A 63 -14.92 11.20 4.53
CA TYR A 63 -13.47 11.37 4.45
C TYR A 63 -12.81 10.30 3.58
N VAL A 64 -13.61 9.42 2.97
CA VAL A 64 -13.17 8.32 2.12
C VAL A 64 -13.39 8.75 0.68
N GLU A 65 -12.47 9.54 0.14
CA GLU A 65 -12.59 10.01 -1.23
C GLU A 65 -11.23 10.01 -1.94
N LEU A 66 -11.24 9.75 -3.24
CA LEU A 66 -10.12 9.94 -4.14
C LEU A 66 -10.28 11.25 -4.92
N PRO A 67 -9.19 11.81 -5.48
CA PRO A 67 -9.24 13.05 -6.22
C PRO A 67 -10.28 13.05 -7.34
N GLY A 68 -11.16 14.05 -7.37
CA GLY A 68 -12.15 14.25 -8.42
C GLY A 68 -13.47 13.50 -8.28
N MET A 69 -13.62 12.59 -7.32
CA MET A 69 -14.86 11.83 -7.12
C MET A 69 -15.13 11.60 -5.63
N ARG A 70 -16.28 12.03 -5.15
CA ARG A 70 -16.72 11.80 -3.77
C ARG A 70 -17.14 10.35 -3.57
N PHE A 71 -16.99 9.86 -2.34
CA PHE A 71 -17.57 8.59 -1.93
C PHE A 71 -19.10 8.69 -1.90
N PRO A 72 -19.85 7.70 -2.42
CA PRO A 72 -21.31 7.73 -2.44
C PRO A 72 -21.92 7.60 -1.03
N GLY A 73 -23.15 8.09 -0.85
CA GLY A 73 -23.92 7.98 0.39
C GLY A 73 -23.92 9.24 1.22
N ASP A 74 -24.46 9.15 2.43
CA ASP A 74 -24.70 10.27 3.36
C ASP A 74 -23.44 10.80 4.07
N GLY A 75 -22.34 10.09 3.94
CA GLY A 75 -21.06 10.45 4.55
C GLY A 75 -20.91 10.11 6.03
N GLU A 76 -21.97 9.71 6.74
CA GLU A 76 -21.95 9.46 8.19
C GLU A 76 -21.55 8.04 8.57
N GLY A 77 -21.82 7.07 7.69
CA GLY A 77 -21.52 5.65 7.90
C GLY A 77 -20.02 5.33 7.82
N PHE A 78 -19.69 4.13 8.25
CA PHE A 78 -18.37 3.54 8.06
C PHE A 78 -18.46 2.51 6.92
N PRO A 79 -17.82 2.77 5.77
CA PRO A 79 -17.95 1.91 4.61
C PRO A 79 -17.52 0.47 4.88
N THR A 80 -18.19 -0.47 4.26
CA THR A 80 -17.79 -1.88 4.18
C THR A 80 -16.68 -2.06 3.17
N LYS A 81 -16.03 -3.22 3.21
CA LYS A 81 -15.02 -3.62 2.22
C LYS A 81 -15.56 -3.59 0.78
N ASP A 82 -16.80 -4.01 0.60
CA ASP A 82 -17.44 -4.10 -0.72
C ASP A 82 -17.82 -2.71 -1.25
N GLU A 83 -18.36 -1.83 -0.42
CA GLU A 83 -18.62 -0.44 -0.80
C GLU A 83 -17.34 0.30 -1.23
N ILE A 84 -16.19 0.05 -0.56
CA ILE A 84 -14.90 0.59 -0.99
C ILE A 84 -14.47 -0.01 -2.32
N ALA A 85 -14.62 -1.32 -2.49
CA ALA A 85 -14.23 -2.00 -3.72
C ALA A 85 -15.04 -1.48 -4.92
N ASP A 86 -16.37 -1.33 -4.75
CA ASP A 86 -17.26 -0.81 -5.78
C ASP A 86 -16.98 0.66 -6.11
N TYR A 87 -16.65 1.46 -5.09
CA TYR A 87 -16.20 2.83 -5.30
C TYR A 87 -14.92 2.91 -6.13
N LEU A 88 -13.91 2.08 -5.85
CA LEU A 88 -12.65 2.06 -6.61
C LEU A 88 -12.87 1.62 -8.06
N GLU A 89 -13.75 0.66 -8.29
CA GLU A 89 -14.11 0.19 -9.63
C GLU A 89 -14.84 1.30 -10.41
N SER A 90 -15.88 1.89 -9.82
CA SER A 90 -16.61 3.02 -10.39
C SER A 90 -15.71 4.23 -10.66
N TYR A 91 -14.69 4.45 -9.80
CA TYR A 91 -13.71 5.51 -9.99
C TYR A 91 -12.88 5.29 -11.27
N ALA A 92 -12.39 4.06 -11.47
CA ALA A 92 -11.60 3.74 -12.66
C ALA A 92 -12.44 3.85 -13.94
N GLU A 93 -13.68 3.41 -13.91
CA GLU A 93 -14.65 3.51 -15.03
C GLU A 93 -14.98 4.98 -15.33
N HIS A 94 -15.32 5.76 -14.31
CA HIS A 94 -15.69 7.17 -14.44
C HIS A 94 -14.59 8.00 -15.14
N PHE A 95 -13.35 7.79 -14.75
CA PHE A 95 -12.20 8.48 -15.33
C PHE A 95 -11.58 7.75 -16.52
N LYS A 96 -12.17 6.62 -16.95
CA LYS A 96 -11.68 5.79 -18.07
C LYS A 96 -10.19 5.48 -17.96
N LEU A 97 -9.75 5.11 -16.75
CA LEU A 97 -8.34 4.80 -16.50
C LEU A 97 -7.94 3.52 -17.22
N PRO A 98 -6.81 3.47 -17.94
CA PRO A 98 -6.34 2.29 -18.63
C PRO A 98 -5.78 1.27 -17.63
N VAL A 99 -6.64 0.44 -17.06
CA VAL A 99 -6.26 -0.62 -16.12
C VAL A 99 -6.28 -1.97 -16.80
N GLN A 100 -5.18 -2.69 -16.74
CA GLN A 100 -5.07 -4.08 -17.16
C GLN A 100 -5.07 -4.97 -15.90
N SER A 101 -6.20 -5.59 -15.63
CA SER A 101 -6.42 -6.49 -14.50
C SER A 101 -5.93 -7.91 -14.81
N GLY A 102 -5.60 -8.69 -13.78
CA GLY A 102 -5.11 -10.06 -13.90
C GLY A 102 -3.64 -10.15 -14.33
N VAL A 103 -2.92 -9.04 -14.33
CA VAL A 103 -1.52 -8.98 -14.77
C VAL A 103 -0.62 -8.72 -13.56
N ARG A 104 0.04 -9.78 -13.10
CA ARG A 104 1.03 -9.70 -12.02
C ARG A 104 2.37 -9.31 -12.59
N VAL A 105 2.98 -8.26 -12.03
CA VAL A 105 4.39 -7.93 -12.30
C VAL A 105 5.29 -8.89 -11.53
N GLU A 106 6.16 -9.56 -12.24
CA GLU A 106 7.07 -10.61 -11.74
C GLU A 106 8.49 -10.07 -11.55
N ARG A 107 8.88 -9.10 -12.38
CA ARG A 107 10.17 -8.44 -12.30
C ARG A 107 10.11 -7.01 -12.83
N LEU A 108 10.78 -6.12 -12.13
CA LEU A 108 11.10 -4.75 -12.57
C LEU A 108 12.61 -4.58 -12.59
N SER A 109 13.17 -4.34 -13.76
CA SER A 109 14.59 -4.11 -13.97
C SER A 109 14.80 -2.90 -14.88
N ARG A 110 16.05 -2.63 -15.26
CA ARG A 110 16.39 -1.51 -16.13
C ARG A 110 17.34 -1.97 -17.24
N ASP A 111 17.08 -1.50 -18.47
CA ASP A 111 17.97 -1.63 -19.59
C ASP A 111 18.25 -0.24 -20.19
N GLY A 112 19.48 0.21 -20.06
CA GLY A 112 19.86 1.57 -20.46
C GLY A 112 19.01 2.64 -19.77
N ASP A 113 18.29 3.42 -20.57
CA ASP A 113 17.45 4.53 -20.09
C ASP A 113 16.00 4.12 -19.76
N HIS A 114 15.59 2.86 -20.02
CA HIS A 114 14.22 2.39 -19.87
C HIS A 114 14.10 1.34 -18.78
N PHE A 115 12.93 1.29 -18.16
CA PHE A 115 12.53 0.20 -17.29
C PHE A 115 11.98 -0.95 -18.11
N LEU A 116 12.35 -2.17 -17.74
CA LEU A 116 11.77 -3.41 -18.24
C LEU A 116 10.87 -4.00 -17.17
N ILE A 117 9.62 -4.25 -17.53
CA ILE A 117 8.59 -4.81 -16.65
C ILE A 117 8.16 -6.17 -17.24
N GLU A 118 8.46 -7.24 -16.53
CA GLU A 118 8.00 -8.59 -16.88
C GLU A 118 6.71 -8.86 -16.12
N ALA A 119 5.61 -9.13 -16.83
CA ALA A 119 4.29 -9.28 -16.24
C ALA A 119 3.40 -10.20 -17.06
N GLY A 120 2.89 -11.28 -16.46
CA GLY A 120 1.95 -12.20 -17.10
C GLY A 120 2.44 -12.81 -18.41
N GLY A 121 3.75 -13.09 -18.53
CA GLY A 121 4.38 -13.59 -19.75
C GLY A 121 4.61 -12.55 -20.84
N LEU A 122 4.27 -11.28 -20.58
CA LEU A 122 4.52 -10.13 -21.46
C LEU A 122 5.68 -9.30 -20.92
N GLN A 123 6.26 -8.48 -21.80
CA GLN A 123 7.30 -7.52 -21.44
C GLN A 123 6.87 -6.12 -21.88
N TYR A 124 6.97 -5.16 -20.96
CA TYR A 124 6.70 -3.74 -21.20
C TYR A 124 8.00 -2.94 -21.03
N GLU A 125 8.15 -1.91 -21.85
CA GLU A 125 9.20 -0.89 -21.68
C GLU A 125 8.56 0.41 -21.21
N ALA A 126 9.16 1.07 -20.20
CA ALA A 126 8.65 2.33 -19.68
C ALA A 126 9.75 3.35 -19.42
N ASP A 127 9.46 4.62 -19.69
CA ASP A 127 10.34 5.75 -19.32
C ASP A 127 10.22 6.05 -17.81
N ASN A 128 9.05 5.76 -17.22
CA ASN A 128 8.75 5.98 -15.79
C ASN A 128 7.93 4.83 -15.23
N VAL A 129 8.17 4.51 -13.96
CA VAL A 129 7.40 3.51 -13.20
C VAL A 129 6.95 4.10 -11.88
N ILE A 130 5.66 3.92 -11.55
CA ILE A 130 5.09 4.23 -10.23
C ILE A 130 4.71 2.92 -9.55
N VAL A 131 5.44 2.52 -8.51
CA VAL A 131 5.12 1.37 -7.67
C VAL A 131 4.05 1.82 -6.67
N ALA A 132 2.79 1.42 -6.92
CA ALA A 132 1.62 1.88 -6.18
C ALA A 132 0.95 0.74 -5.38
N MET A 133 1.70 -0.27 -5.00
CA MET A 133 1.27 -1.32 -4.11
C MET A 133 1.43 -0.89 -2.64
N ALA A 134 0.46 -1.27 -1.80
CA ALA A 134 0.53 -1.00 -0.37
C ALA A 134 1.52 -1.94 0.34
N ASN A 135 1.89 -1.60 1.59
CA ASN A 135 2.78 -2.42 2.43
C ASN A 135 2.13 -3.72 2.98
N TYR A 136 0.97 -4.14 2.44
CA TYR A 136 0.20 -5.29 2.93
C TYR A 136 0.19 -6.46 1.94
N GLN A 137 1.35 -6.78 1.35
CA GLN A 137 1.42 -7.76 0.27
C GLN A 137 1.60 -9.19 0.79
N VAL A 138 2.57 -9.42 1.67
CA VAL A 138 2.91 -10.75 2.16
C VAL A 138 2.55 -10.84 3.64
N PRO A 139 1.63 -11.72 4.06
CA PRO A 139 1.35 -11.96 5.47
C PRO A 139 2.62 -12.43 6.20
N LYS A 140 2.92 -11.80 7.32
CA LYS A 140 4.05 -12.18 8.15
C LYS A 140 3.65 -13.35 9.05
N ILE A 141 4.08 -14.56 8.70
CA ILE A 141 3.84 -15.77 9.48
C ILE A 141 5.14 -16.16 10.19
N PRO A 142 5.13 -16.41 11.51
CA PRO A 142 6.34 -16.86 12.22
C PRO A 142 6.89 -18.17 11.64
N ALA A 143 8.21 -18.31 11.56
CA ALA A 143 8.83 -19.51 10.97
C ALA A 143 8.42 -20.81 11.66
N PHE A 144 8.22 -20.78 12.98
CA PHE A 144 7.77 -21.97 13.73
C PHE A 144 6.33 -22.40 13.39
N ALA A 145 5.55 -21.63 12.65
CA ALA A 145 4.19 -22.01 12.24
C ALA A 145 4.15 -23.30 11.39
N GLN A 146 5.24 -23.58 10.68
CA GLN A 146 5.39 -24.82 9.91
C GLN A 146 5.50 -26.09 10.78
N ASP A 147 5.85 -25.94 12.06
CA ASP A 147 6.02 -27.04 13.02
C ASP A 147 4.71 -27.39 13.76
N LEU A 148 3.63 -26.64 13.50
CA LEU A 148 2.29 -26.95 13.99
C LEU A 148 1.77 -28.25 13.36
N ASP A 149 0.93 -28.99 14.11
CA ASP A 149 0.27 -30.18 13.60
C ASP A 149 -0.47 -29.84 12.28
N PRO A 150 -0.24 -30.62 11.20
CA PRO A 150 -0.86 -30.37 9.89
C PRO A 150 -2.40 -30.42 9.90
N SER A 151 -3.02 -31.02 10.93
CA SER A 151 -4.48 -31.03 11.09
C SER A 151 -5.04 -29.67 11.54
N LEU A 152 -4.19 -28.76 12.05
CA LEU A 152 -4.60 -27.41 12.43
C LEU A 152 -4.79 -26.55 11.18
N LEU A 153 -5.97 -25.96 11.02
CA LEU A 153 -6.22 -25.00 9.96
C LEU A 153 -5.47 -23.70 10.26
N GLN A 154 -4.62 -23.27 9.34
CA GLN A 154 -3.90 -22.01 9.45
C GLN A 154 -4.38 -21.02 8.40
N LEU A 155 -4.81 -19.84 8.84
CA LEU A 155 -5.29 -18.76 8.00
C LEU A 155 -4.55 -17.45 8.30
N THR A 156 -4.71 -16.49 7.39
CA THR A 156 -4.25 -15.08 7.55
C THR A 156 -5.41 -14.13 7.26
N PRO A 157 -5.34 -12.83 7.57
CA PRO A 157 -6.39 -11.89 7.18
C PRO A 157 -6.60 -11.76 5.65
N GLN A 158 -5.69 -12.30 4.83
CA GLN A 158 -5.88 -12.36 3.38
C GLN A 158 -6.67 -13.60 2.94
N SER A 159 -6.61 -14.70 3.69
CA SER A 159 -7.30 -15.96 3.37
C SER A 159 -8.58 -16.17 4.18
N TYR A 160 -8.67 -15.58 5.38
CA TYR A 160 -9.90 -15.62 6.20
C TYR A 160 -11.00 -14.76 5.58
N ARG A 161 -12.23 -15.30 5.52
CA ARG A 161 -13.45 -14.61 5.05
C ARG A 161 -14.49 -14.49 6.15
N ASN A 162 -14.86 -15.60 6.74
CA ASN A 162 -15.88 -15.68 7.78
C ASN A 162 -15.72 -17.00 8.56
N PRO A 163 -16.43 -17.16 9.70
CA PRO A 163 -16.29 -18.34 10.55
C PRO A 163 -16.65 -19.67 9.91
N SER A 164 -17.41 -19.71 8.80
CA SER A 164 -17.77 -20.97 8.12
C SER A 164 -16.60 -21.70 7.48
N GLN A 165 -15.43 -21.04 7.35
CA GLN A 165 -14.20 -21.67 6.88
C GLN A 165 -13.50 -22.48 7.97
N LEU A 166 -13.84 -22.27 9.23
CA LEU A 166 -13.12 -22.83 10.38
C LEU A 166 -13.58 -24.25 10.66
N GLN A 167 -12.66 -25.06 11.17
CA GLN A 167 -12.96 -26.39 11.70
C GLN A 167 -13.67 -26.25 13.04
N GLU A 168 -14.50 -27.23 13.38
CA GLU A 168 -15.10 -27.35 14.70
C GLU A 168 -14.01 -27.38 15.78
N GLY A 169 -14.20 -26.63 16.87
CA GLY A 169 -13.24 -26.47 17.96
C GLY A 169 -12.73 -25.04 18.15
N GLY A 170 -11.75 -24.89 19.02
CA GLY A 170 -11.22 -23.57 19.41
C GLY A 170 -10.43 -22.86 18.31
N VAL A 171 -10.37 -21.54 18.40
CA VAL A 171 -9.66 -20.68 17.45
C VAL A 171 -8.66 -19.77 18.18
N LEU A 172 -7.42 -19.76 17.76
CA LEU A 172 -6.38 -18.85 18.24
C LEU A 172 -6.11 -17.77 17.20
N VAL A 173 -6.46 -16.54 17.52
CA VAL A 173 -6.09 -15.35 16.71
C VAL A 173 -4.78 -14.80 17.25
N VAL A 174 -3.72 -14.82 16.45
CA VAL A 174 -2.38 -14.36 16.83
C VAL A 174 -2.13 -12.96 16.32
N GLY A 175 -2.07 -11.99 17.24
CA GLY A 175 -1.90 -10.56 16.95
C GLY A 175 -3.09 -9.73 17.42
N VAL A 176 -2.84 -8.76 18.33
CA VAL A 176 -3.84 -7.90 18.99
C VAL A 176 -3.91 -6.52 18.32
N GLY A 177 -3.73 -6.47 16.98
CA GLY A 177 -3.98 -5.27 16.19
C GLY A 177 -5.43 -5.16 15.73
N ASN A 178 -5.75 -4.10 14.94
CA ASN A 178 -7.11 -3.87 14.46
C ASN A 178 -7.70 -5.08 13.69
N SER A 179 -6.92 -5.72 12.81
CA SER A 179 -7.38 -6.91 12.09
C SER A 179 -7.64 -8.09 13.03
N GLY A 180 -6.73 -8.33 13.99
CA GLY A 180 -6.90 -9.44 14.94
C GLY A 180 -8.12 -9.24 15.84
N ALA A 181 -8.32 -8.03 16.36
CA ALA A 181 -9.50 -7.73 17.18
C ALA A 181 -10.82 -7.88 16.40
N ASP A 182 -10.85 -7.39 15.17
CA ASP A 182 -12.02 -7.49 14.27
C ASP A 182 -12.37 -8.95 13.97
N ILE A 183 -11.38 -9.75 13.57
CA ILE A 183 -11.55 -11.16 13.24
C ILE A 183 -11.93 -11.95 14.51
N ALA A 184 -11.31 -11.66 15.66
CA ALA A 184 -11.64 -12.34 16.91
C ALA A 184 -13.12 -12.13 17.32
N ILE A 185 -13.65 -10.92 17.20
CA ILE A 185 -15.08 -10.62 17.43
C ILE A 185 -15.98 -11.39 16.44
N ASP A 186 -15.56 -11.52 15.21
CA ASP A 186 -16.33 -12.25 14.19
C ASP A 186 -16.39 -13.75 14.51
N VAL A 187 -15.23 -14.34 14.84
CA VAL A 187 -15.06 -15.75 15.19
C VAL A 187 -15.76 -16.11 16.50
N ALA A 188 -15.71 -15.26 17.51
CA ALA A 188 -16.29 -15.51 18.84
C ALA A 188 -17.82 -15.68 18.83
N ARG A 189 -18.50 -15.36 17.72
CA ARG A 189 -19.94 -15.61 17.56
C ARG A 189 -20.30 -17.10 17.47
N SER A 190 -19.32 -17.94 17.13
CA SER A 190 -19.57 -19.36 16.87
C SER A 190 -18.48 -20.32 17.39
N HIS A 191 -17.34 -19.79 17.86
CA HIS A 191 -16.21 -20.61 18.32
C HIS A 191 -15.63 -20.06 19.62
N ASP A 192 -15.15 -20.94 20.48
CA ASP A 192 -14.30 -20.55 21.60
C ASP A 192 -13.04 -19.88 21.05
N THR A 193 -12.78 -18.64 21.48
CA THR A 193 -11.79 -17.79 20.84
C THR A 193 -10.74 -17.29 21.83
N TRP A 194 -9.48 -17.48 21.46
CA TRP A 194 -8.31 -16.89 22.13
C TRP A 194 -7.69 -15.82 21.23
N ILE A 195 -7.26 -14.71 21.84
CA ILE A 195 -6.46 -13.70 21.14
C ILE A 195 -5.10 -13.54 21.83
N ALA A 196 -4.03 -13.81 21.09
CA ALA A 196 -2.67 -13.86 21.58
C ALA A 196 -1.85 -12.64 21.15
N GLY A 197 -1.08 -12.06 22.08
CA GLY A 197 -0.12 -11.01 21.78
C GLY A 197 -0.11 -9.85 22.74
N LYS A 198 0.81 -8.90 22.49
CA LYS A 198 0.98 -7.69 23.30
C LYS A 198 -0.06 -6.63 22.93
N GLU A 199 -0.55 -5.91 23.92
CA GLU A 199 -1.46 -4.78 23.67
C GLU A 199 -0.79 -3.65 22.87
N SER A 200 -1.53 -3.13 21.89
CA SER A 200 -1.13 -1.94 21.14
C SER A 200 -1.72 -0.64 21.70
N GLY A 201 -2.50 -0.74 22.80
CA GLY A 201 -3.33 0.35 23.30
C GLY A 201 -4.61 0.55 22.47
N HIS A 202 -5.43 1.52 22.85
CA HIS A 202 -6.66 1.86 22.13
C HIS A 202 -6.92 3.37 22.18
N ILE A 203 -7.71 3.88 21.23
CA ILE A 203 -8.18 5.28 21.30
C ILE A 203 -9.25 5.41 22.40
N PRO A 204 -9.28 6.55 23.14
CA PRO A 204 -10.12 6.67 24.35
C PRO A 204 -11.61 6.92 24.10
N TRP A 205 -12.03 7.14 22.86
CA TRP A 205 -13.42 7.45 22.49
C TRP A 205 -14.06 6.36 21.62
N ASP A 206 -15.38 6.26 21.65
CA ASP A 206 -16.15 5.45 20.71
C ASP A 206 -16.26 6.19 19.36
N ILE A 207 -15.82 5.55 18.26
CA ILE A 207 -15.87 6.12 16.93
C ILE A 207 -17.31 6.36 16.43
N ASN A 208 -18.31 5.66 16.98
CA ASN A 208 -19.71 5.82 16.63
C ASN A 208 -20.36 7.03 17.30
N SER A 209 -19.73 7.61 18.33
CA SER A 209 -20.29 8.77 19.02
C SER A 209 -20.33 10.00 18.11
N PHE A 210 -21.34 10.86 18.34
CA PHE A 210 -21.48 12.13 17.63
C PHE A 210 -20.20 13.00 17.77
N LEU A 211 -19.66 13.06 18.99
CA LEU A 211 -18.44 13.83 19.26
C LEU A 211 -17.21 13.31 18.49
N ALA A 212 -17.07 11.99 18.39
CA ALA A 212 -15.99 11.41 17.59
C ALA A 212 -16.12 11.79 16.13
N ARG A 213 -17.29 11.63 15.53
CA ARG A 213 -17.51 11.89 14.09
C ARG A 213 -17.36 13.36 13.73
N HIS A 214 -17.80 14.31 14.57
CA HIS A 214 -17.88 15.72 14.25
C HIS A 214 -16.72 16.56 14.81
N LEU A 215 -15.96 16.06 15.80
CA LEU A 215 -14.83 16.78 16.37
C LEU A 215 -13.53 15.99 16.31
N ALA A 216 -13.50 14.74 16.82
CA ALA A 216 -12.25 13.98 16.91
C ALA A 216 -11.71 13.59 15.52
N PHE A 217 -12.54 13.08 14.60
CA PHE A 217 -12.09 12.73 13.25
C PHE A 217 -11.58 13.91 12.44
N PRO A 218 -12.28 15.07 12.35
CA PRO A 218 -11.74 16.25 11.70
C PRO A 218 -10.40 16.69 12.28
N MET A 219 -10.26 16.68 13.61
CA MET A 219 -9.01 17.01 14.30
C MET A 219 -7.89 16.03 13.95
N ILE A 220 -8.13 14.70 14.03
CA ILE A 220 -7.14 13.68 13.68
C ILE A 220 -6.76 13.78 12.22
N ARG A 221 -7.74 14.00 11.33
CA ARG A 221 -7.48 14.24 9.90
C ARG A 221 -6.59 15.45 9.71
N PHE A 222 -6.89 16.56 10.35
CA PHE A 222 -6.06 17.78 10.27
C PHE A 222 -4.64 17.51 10.78
N LEU A 223 -4.50 16.90 11.95
CA LEU A 223 -3.19 16.56 12.53
C LEU A 223 -2.42 15.59 11.64
N GLY A 224 -3.05 14.52 11.17
CA GLY A 224 -2.42 13.51 10.33
C GLY A 224 -2.05 14.01 8.95
N HIS A 225 -2.82 14.97 8.41
CA HIS A 225 -2.62 15.45 7.06
C HIS A 225 -1.71 16.69 7.00
N HIS A 226 -1.69 17.56 8.02
CA HIS A 226 -0.98 18.84 8.00
C HIS A 226 0.14 18.94 9.04
N VAL A 227 0.00 18.33 10.21
CA VAL A 227 0.97 18.45 11.32
C VAL A 227 1.95 17.29 11.35
N LEU A 228 1.47 16.05 11.23
CA LEU A 228 2.32 14.86 11.22
C LEU A 228 2.80 14.56 9.79
N THR A 229 3.66 15.47 9.28
CA THR A 229 4.22 15.41 7.93
C THR A 229 5.73 15.59 7.94
N LEU A 230 6.41 15.15 6.88
CA LEU A 230 7.85 15.42 6.68
C LEU A 230 8.17 16.92 6.54
N GLY A 231 7.17 17.74 6.21
CA GLY A 231 7.30 19.20 6.14
C GLY A 231 7.43 19.88 7.51
N THR A 232 7.07 19.19 8.61
CA THR A 232 7.08 19.74 9.96
C THR A 232 8.15 19.10 10.85
N PRO A 233 8.74 19.81 11.82
CA PRO A 233 9.67 19.22 12.80
C PRO A 233 9.03 18.09 13.61
N ILE A 234 7.76 18.24 14.00
CA ILE A 234 7.01 17.26 14.80
C ILE A 234 6.82 15.97 13.99
N GLY A 235 6.41 16.09 12.74
CA GLY A 235 6.21 14.91 11.87
C GLY A 235 7.52 14.17 11.61
N ARG A 236 8.63 14.88 11.34
CA ARG A 236 9.95 14.24 11.17
C ARG A 236 10.39 13.50 12.43
N LYS A 237 10.19 14.09 13.62
CA LYS A 237 10.53 13.46 14.91
C LYS A 237 9.68 12.22 15.19
N LYS A 238 8.38 12.26 14.84
CA LYS A 238 7.43 11.17 15.14
C LYS A 238 7.44 10.04 14.11
N ARG A 239 7.90 10.28 12.90
CA ARG A 239 7.89 9.28 11.80
C ARG A 239 8.53 7.93 12.20
N PRO A 240 9.77 7.87 12.77
CA PRO A 240 10.38 6.59 13.10
C PRO A 240 9.54 5.78 14.10
N GLU A 241 9.00 6.45 15.14
CA GLU A 241 8.12 5.80 16.11
C GLU A 241 6.85 5.24 15.42
N MET A 242 6.23 6.02 14.51
CA MET A 242 4.98 5.63 13.84
C MET A 242 5.16 4.53 12.80
N LEU A 243 6.34 4.39 12.21
CA LEU A 243 6.63 3.31 11.27
C LEU A 243 6.77 1.94 11.97
N HIS A 244 7.26 1.93 13.21
CA HIS A 244 7.57 0.69 13.94
C HIS A 244 6.56 0.35 15.03
N ARG A 245 5.66 1.27 15.36
CA ARG A 245 4.65 1.07 16.41
C ARG A 245 3.36 0.52 15.80
N ALA A 246 2.78 -0.50 16.44
CA ALA A 246 1.46 -1.00 16.10
C ALA A 246 0.41 0.12 16.27
N THR A 247 -0.50 0.24 15.32
CA THR A 247 -1.62 1.18 15.40
C THR A 247 -2.53 0.80 16.58
N PRO A 248 -2.91 1.75 17.46
CA PRO A 248 -3.85 1.47 18.55
C PRO A 248 -5.17 0.89 18.01
N LEU A 249 -5.86 0.13 18.83
CA LEU A 249 -7.21 -0.33 18.50
C LEU A 249 -8.16 0.87 18.33
N ILE A 250 -8.87 0.88 17.22
CA ILE A 250 -9.73 2.00 16.83
C ILE A 250 -11.20 1.64 17.01
N ARG A 251 -11.69 0.63 16.29
CA ARG A 251 -13.10 0.21 16.30
C ARG A 251 -13.43 -0.67 17.49
N ILE A 252 -12.67 -1.72 17.69
CA ILE A 252 -12.88 -2.69 18.78
C ILE A 252 -12.04 -2.29 19.99
N LYS A 253 -12.65 -2.28 21.16
CA LYS A 253 -11.99 -1.96 22.43
C LYS A 253 -11.68 -3.24 23.22
N PRO A 254 -10.70 -3.22 24.13
CA PRO A 254 -10.42 -4.37 25.00
C PRO A 254 -11.65 -4.86 25.79
N LYS A 255 -12.54 -3.94 26.19
CA LYS A 255 -13.79 -4.27 26.87
C LYS A 255 -14.73 -5.13 26.01
N GLU A 256 -14.87 -4.79 24.73
CA GLU A 256 -15.73 -5.54 23.79
C GLU A 256 -15.19 -6.95 23.52
N LEU A 257 -13.86 -7.13 23.52
CA LEU A 257 -13.26 -8.47 23.44
C LEU A 257 -13.63 -9.33 24.65
N VAL A 258 -13.60 -8.76 25.86
CA VAL A 258 -14.00 -9.46 27.10
C VAL A 258 -15.50 -9.76 27.09
N GLU A 259 -16.35 -8.82 26.70
CA GLU A 259 -17.80 -8.98 26.61
C GLU A 259 -18.20 -10.06 25.58
N ALA A 260 -17.41 -10.24 24.52
CA ALA A 260 -17.59 -11.31 23.54
C ALA A 260 -17.07 -12.68 24.02
N GLY A 261 -16.58 -12.80 25.27
CA GLY A 261 -16.04 -14.05 25.81
C GLY A 261 -14.66 -14.44 25.29
N ILE A 262 -13.96 -13.53 24.61
CA ILE A 262 -12.63 -13.80 24.03
C ILE A 262 -11.57 -13.84 25.13
N GLN A 263 -10.86 -14.96 25.21
CA GLN A 263 -9.79 -15.15 26.18
C GLN A 263 -8.51 -14.49 25.70
N ARG A 264 -7.99 -13.54 26.48
CA ARG A 264 -6.70 -12.93 26.21
C ARG A 264 -5.57 -13.78 26.78
N VAL A 265 -4.57 -14.05 25.94
CA VAL A 265 -3.38 -14.82 26.31
C VAL A 265 -2.11 -14.09 25.90
N GLY A 266 -0.99 -14.51 26.44
CA GLY A 266 0.34 -14.01 26.10
C GLY A 266 0.74 -14.32 24.67
N ARG A 267 1.97 -14.02 24.29
CA ARG A 267 2.47 -14.28 22.94
C ARG A 267 2.57 -15.78 22.66
N VAL A 268 2.35 -16.15 21.41
CA VAL A 268 2.82 -17.43 20.90
C VAL A 268 4.32 -17.32 20.64
N ILE A 269 5.12 -18.17 21.27
CA ILE A 269 6.60 -18.15 21.22
C ILE A 269 7.20 -19.33 20.46
N GLY A 270 6.39 -20.33 20.13
CA GLY A 270 6.84 -21.54 19.46
C GLY A 270 5.74 -22.58 19.33
N VAL A 271 6.17 -23.82 19.18
CA VAL A 271 5.31 -25.02 19.08
C VAL A 271 5.79 -26.06 20.07
N GLN A 272 4.86 -26.72 20.75
CA GLN A 272 5.12 -27.88 21.60
C GLN A 272 4.14 -29.00 21.24
N GLU A 273 4.66 -30.16 20.89
CA GLU A 273 3.85 -31.33 20.49
C GLU A 273 2.82 -30.99 19.39
N GLY A 274 3.24 -30.19 18.40
CA GLY A 274 2.36 -29.74 17.31
C GLY A 274 1.32 -28.68 17.67
N LYS A 275 1.28 -28.20 18.93
CA LYS A 275 0.33 -27.19 19.41
C LYS A 275 1.04 -25.82 19.62
N PRO A 276 0.31 -24.69 19.48
CA PRO A 276 0.88 -23.38 19.78
C PRO A 276 1.32 -23.28 21.25
N LEU A 277 2.58 -22.89 21.48
CA LEU A 277 3.14 -22.67 22.81
C LEU A 277 3.07 -21.18 23.17
N LEU A 278 2.40 -20.86 24.26
CA LEU A 278 2.32 -19.50 24.79
C LEU A 278 3.52 -19.17 25.70
N GLU A 279 3.81 -17.89 25.88
CA GLU A 279 4.93 -17.42 26.72
C GLU A 279 4.80 -17.80 28.22
N ASP A 280 3.61 -18.17 28.67
CA ASP A 280 3.36 -18.68 30.01
C ASP A 280 3.44 -20.21 30.12
N GLY A 281 3.87 -20.89 29.04
CA GLY A 281 4.03 -22.34 28.97
C GLY A 281 2.77 -23.13 28.63
N ARG A 282 1.60 -22.48 28.50
CA ARG A 282 0.35 -23.14 28.11
C ARG A 282 0.31 -23.46 26.63
N THR A 283 -0.38 -24.53 26.27
CA THR A 283 -0.73 -24.92 24.91
C THR A 283 -2.25 -24.96 24.78
N PRO A 284 -2.91 -23.90 24.23
CA PRO A 284 -4.36 -23.87 24.10
C PRO A 284 -4.85 -24.99 23.18
N ASP A 285 -6.00 -25.60 23.55
CA ASP A 285 -6.62 -26.63 22.72
C ASP A 285 -7.44 -25.98 21.62
N VAL A 286 -6.81 -25.82 20.46
CA VAL A 286 -7.39 -25.14 19.30
C VAL A 286 -7.29 -26.03 18.05
N ARG A 287 -8.20 -25.82 17.11
CA ARG A 287 -8.19 -26.45 15.79
C ARG A 287 -7.86 -25.48 14.66
N ASN A 288 -7.89 -24.18 14.97
CA ASN A 288 -7.68 -23.14 13.99
C ASN A 288 -6.72 -22.08 14.53
N VAL A 289 -5.82 -21.59 13.69
CA VAL A 289 -4.92 -20.49 13.99
C VAL A 289 -5.05 -19.43 12.91
N ILE A 290 -5.27 -18.17 13.30
CA ILE A 290 -5.35 -17.04 12.36
C ILE A 290 -4.22 -16.07 12.66
N TRP A 291 -3.26 -15.98 11.75
CA TRP A 291 -2.04 -15.19 11.89
C TRP A 291 -2.27 -13.72 11.52
N CYS A 292 -2.66 -12.89 12.48
CA CYS A 292 -2.83 -11.44 12.36
C CYS A 292 -1.56 -10.66 12.75
N THR A 293 -0.40 -11.18 12.37
CA THR A 293 0.94 -10.76 12.83
C THR A 293 1.59 -9.66 11.96
N GLY A 294 0.80 -9.07 11.07
CA GLY A 294 1.24 -8.00 10.17
C GLY A 294 1.65 -8.51 8.79
N TYR A 295 2.35 -7.64 8.06
CA TYR A 295 2.70 -7.86 6.66
C TYR A 295 4.13 -7.42 6.37
N GLU A 296 4.70 -8.01 5.34
CA GLU A 296 5.91 -7.55 4.66
C GLU A 296 5.53 -6.86 3.35
N PRO A 297 6.31 -5.85 2.91
CA PRO A 297 6.00 -5.10 1.70
C PRO A 297 6.02 -5.93 0.42
N GLY A 298 6.85 -6.98 0.35
CA GLY A 298 6.90 -7.88 -0.80
C GLY A 298 7.51 -7.24 -2.06
N PHE A 299 8.61 -6.51 -1.94
CA PHE A 299 9.31 -5.84 -3.04
C PHE A 299 10.39 -6.68 -3.72
N SER A 300 10.51 -7.98 -3.44
CA SER A 300 11.58 -8.85 -3.96
C SER A 300 11.63 -8.96 -5.49
N TRP A 301 10.56 -8.60 -6.19
CA TRP A 301 10.48 -8.56 -7.65
C TRP A 301 11.12 -7.31 -8.26
N ILE A 302 11.51 -6.31 -7.46
CA ILE A 302 12.22 -5.09 -7.93
C ILE A 302 13.71 -5.36 -7.91
N ASP A 303 14.27 -5.60 -9.10
CA ASP A 303 15.69 -5.84 -9.33
C ASP A 303 16.41 -4.51 -9.66
N LEU A 304 16.43 -3.61 -8.68
CA LEU A 304 17.03 -2.29 -8.76
C LEU A 304 17.67 -1.91 -7.42
N PRO A 305 18.76 -1.14 -7.38
CA PRO A 305 19.44 -0.72 -6.16
C PRO A 305 18.69 0.44 -5.47
N VAL A 306 17.47 0.17 -4.99
CA VAL A 306 16.56 1.20 -4.46
C VAL A 306 16.12 0.95 -3.02
N PHE A 307 16.69 -0.05 -2.38
CA PHE A 307 16.36 -0.39 -0.99
C PHE A 307 17.51 -0.02 -0.05
N ASP A 308 17.15 0.42 1.14
CA ASP A 308 18.12 0.64 2.21
C ASP A 308 18.51 -0.68 2.91
N GLN A 309 19.35 -0.59 3.95
CA GLN A 309 19.80 -1.75 4.72
C GLN A 309 18.68 -2.50 5.45
N GLN A 310 17.54 -1.86 5.64
CA GLN A 310 16.32 -2.42 6.25
C GLN A 310 15.37 -3.04 5.23
N GLY A 311 15.68 -2.95 3.91
CA GLY A 311 14.83 -3.41 2.82
C GLY A 311 13.67 -2.45 2.48
N GLU A 312 13.71 -1.22 3.02
CA GLU A 312 12.71 -0.20 2.72
C GLU A 312 13.13 0.62 1.48
N PRO A 313 12.17 1.08 0.66
CA PRO A 313 12.47 1.89 -0.51
C PRO A 313 13.16 3.21 -0.14
N ALA A 314 14.37 3.42 -0.67
CA ALA A 314 15.13 4.68 -0.53
C ALA A 314 14.44 5.76 -1.39
N GLN A 315 13.59 6.56 -0.75
CA GLN A 315 12.78 7.58 -1.40
C GLN A 315 12.56 8.81 -0.52
N VAL A 316 12.30 9.93 -1.14
CA VAL A 316 11.84 11.16 -0.48
C VAL A 316 10.50 11.55 -1.08
N ARG A 317 9.43 11.46 -0.27
CA ARG A 317 8.05 11.75 -0.68
C ARG A 317 7.62 11.02 -1.97
N GLY A 318 8.05 9.77 -2.11
CA GLY A 318 7.75 8.91 -3.25
C GLY A 318 8.73 9.00 -4.43
N VAL A 319 9.65 9.97 -4.45
CA VAL A 319 10.68 10.08 -5.49
C VAL A 319 11.88 9.22 -5.09
N SER A 320 12.20 8.22 -5.89
CA SER A 320 13.35 7.32 -5.68
C SER A 320 14.66 7.98 -6.11
N SER A 321 15.78 7.43 -5.61
CA SER A 321 17.13 7.74 -6.10
C SER A 321 17.36 7.31 -7.55
N VAL A 322 16.63 6.30 -8.05
CA VAL A 322 16.66 5.86 -9.45
C VAL A 322 15.75 6.75 -10.29
N PRO A 323 16.30 7.53 -11.22
CA PRO A 323 15.53 8.47 -12.03
C PRO A 323 14.42 7.77 -12.84
N GLY A 324 13.16 8.22 -12.67
CA GLY A 324 11.98 7.66 -13.33
C GLY A 324 11.26 6.60 -12.52
N LEU A 325 11.81 6.18 -11.39
CA LEU A 325 11.12 5.29 -10.44
C LEU A 325 10.51 6.08 -9.30
N TYR A 326 9.27 5.77 -8.99
CA TYR A 326 8.48 6.41 -7.93
C TYR A 326 7.76 5.35 -7.10
N PHE A 327 7.51 5.68 -5.83
CA PHE A 327 6.70 4.88 -4.91
C PHE A 327 5.48 5.68 -4.46
N LEU A 328 4.34 5.00 -4.27
CA LEU A 328 3.12 5.65 -3.83
C LEU A 328 2.30 4.74 -2.89
N GLY A 329 1.73 5.34 -1.85
CA GLY A 329 0.92 4.62 -0.87
C GLY A 329 1.71 3.94 0.24
N LEU A 330 2.99 4.28 0.43
CA LEU A 330 3.80 3.79 1.52
C LEU A 330 3.39 4.41 2.87
N HIS A 331 3.59 3.68 3.95
CA HIS A 331 3.38 4.20 5.30
C HIS A 331 4.25 5.44 5.55
N PHE A 332 3.61 6.49 6.04
CA PHE A 332 4.25 7.77 6.30
C PHE A 332 5.21 8.23 5.18
N GLN A 333 4.80 8.07 3.93
CA GLN A 333 5.57 8.50 2.77
C GLN A 333 5.85 10.01 2.81
N TYR A 334 4.84 10.82 3.10
CA TYR A 334 4.93 12.24 3.40
C TYR A 334 4.28 12.60 4.74
N SER A 335 3.17 11.96 5.07
CA SER A 335 2.39 12.21 6.29
C SER A 335 1.81 10.93 6.86
N MET A 336 1.27 11.01 8.06
CA MET A 336 0.53 9.90 8.68
C MET A 336 -0.61 9.37 7.79
N SER A 337 -1.21 10.22 6.96
CA SER A 337 -2.33 9.85 6.08
C SER A 337 -1.91 9.28 4.72
N SER A 338 -0.62 9.23 4.37
CA SER A 338 -0.13 8.89 3.02
C SER A 338 -0.63 7.55 2.48
N ALA A 339 -0.71 6.51 3.32
CA ALA A 339 -1.16 5.17 2.90
C ALA A 339 -2.69 5.00 2.91
N THR A 340 -3.45 6.04 3.29
CA THR A 340 -4.91 5.99 3.42
C THR A 340 -5.62 6.69 2.26
N LEU A 341 -6.90 6.38 2.08
CA LEU A 341 -7.78 7.07 1.12
C LEU A 341 -7.79 8.59 1.30
N ILE A 342 -7.62 9.08 2.56
CA ILE A 342 -7.61 10.51 2.88
C ILE A 342 -6.38 11.25 2.32
N GLY A 343 -5.22 10.59 2.26
CA GLY A 343 -3.94 11.27 2.01
C GLY A 343 -3.26 10.89 0.70
N VAL A 344 -3.57 9.73 0.14
CA VAL A 344 -2.88 9.19 -1.03
C VAL A 344 -3.02 10.08 -2.27
N GLY A 345 -4.16 10.76 -2.44
CA GLY A 345 -4.40 11.65 -3.57
C GLY A 345 -3.42 12.83 -3.64
N ARG A 346 -3.08 13.41 -2.49
CA ARG A 346 -2.07 14.48 -2.41
C ARG A 346 -0.67 13.99 -2.78
N ASP A 347 -0.31 12.79 -2.32
CA ASP A 347 0.99 12.23 -2.62
C ASP A 347 1.08 11.80 -4.09
N ALA A 348 -0.02 11.31 -4.68
CA ALA A 348 -0.13 11.03 -6.11
C ALA A 348 0.04 12.30 -6.96
N GLU A 349 -0.61 13.40 -6.58
CA GLU A 349 -0.43 14.69 -7.26
C GLU A 349 1.03 15.14 -7.26
N TYR A 350 1.71 15.02 -6.11
CA TYR A 350 3.11 15.39 -5.98
C TYR A 350 4.00 14.51 -6.87
N VAL A 351 3.85 13.19 -6.79
CA VAL A 351 4.64 12.24 -7.60
C VAL A 351 4.46 12.52 -9.10
N VAL A 352 3.22 12.75 -9.56
CA VAL A 352 2.96 13.03 -10.98
C VAL A 352 3.53 14.39 -11.41
N LYS A 353 3.54 15.41 -10.54
CA LYS A 353 4.23 16.68 -10.83
C LYS A 353 5.73 16.49 -11.00
N GLU A 354 6.38 15.75 -10.12
CA GLU A 354 7.81 15.45 -10.21
C GLU A 354 8.14 14.65 -11.47
N LEU A 355 7.34 13.64 -11.79
CA LEU A 355 7.45 12.85 -13.02
C LEU A 355 7.40 13.74 -14.26
N LYS A 356 6.42 14.63 -14.34
CA LYS A 356 6.25 15.56 -15.47
C LYS A 356 7.43 16.53 -15.60
N ALA A 357 7.89 17.08 -14.47
CA ALA A 357 9.03 17.99 -14.47
C ALA A 357 10.30 17.32 -15.00
N ARG A 358 10.55 16.08 -14.56
CA ARG A 358 11.68 15.28 -15.03
C ARG A 358 11.59 14.94 -16.53
N SER A 359 10.41 14.50 -17.01
CA SER A 359 10.20 14.17 -18.42
C SER A 359 10.51 15.35 -19.33
N ARG A 360 10.03 16.56 -18.98
CA ARG A 360 10.33 17.79 -19.71
C ARG A 360 11.82 18.13 -19.72
N SER A 361 12.53 17.93 -18.61
CA SER A 361 13.97 18.18 -18.54
C SER A 361 14.76 17.21 -19.41
N ALA A 362 14.37 15.92 -19.43
CA ALA A 362 14.96 14.90 -20.28
C ALA A 362 14.75 15.20 -21.79
N GLU A 363 13.54 15.64 -22.17
CA GLU A 363 13.22 16.04 -23.54
C GLU A 363 14.07 17.25 -24.00
N ARG A 364 14.20 18.28 -23.17
CA ARG A 364 15.06 19.44 -23.44
C ARG A 364 16.52 19.04 -23.61
N GLY A 365 17.03 18.16 -22.75
CA GLY A 365 18.38 17.64 -22.85
C GLY A 365 18.62 16.87 -24.15
N ARG A 366 17.66 16.06 -24.60
CA ARG A 366 17.71 15.35 -25.90
C ARG A 366 17.67 16.31 -27.09
N GLN A 367 16.86 17.36 -27.03
CA GLN A 367 16.79 18.39 -28.08
C GLN A 367 18.10 19.17 -28.20
N ILE A 368 18.70 19.57 -27.08
CA ILE A 368 20.00 20.27 -27.08
C ILE A 368 21.11 19.38 -27.68
N ARG A 369 21.14 18.09 -27.36
CA ARG A 369 22.10 17.14 -27.95
C ARG A 369 21.91 16.89 -29.45
N LYS A 370 20.72 17.13 -29.99
CA LYS A 370 20.40 16.99 -31.43
C LYS A 370 20.64 18.27 -32.22
N MET A 371 20.89 19.42 -31.56
CA MET A 371 21.26 20.63 -32.24
C MET A 371 22.68 20.46 -32.82
N PRO A 372 22.91 20.74 -34.12
CA PRO A 372 24.24 20.68 -34.68
C PRO A 372 25.14 21.68 -33.94
N THR A 373 26.31 21.24 -33.56
CA THR A 373 27.36 22.11 -33.00
C THR A 373 27.59 23.27 -33.99
N PRO A 374 27.58 24.55 -33.54
CA PRO A 374 27.92 25.64 -34.44
C PRO A 374 29.30 25.33 -35.09
N ALA A 375 29.35 25.24 -36.40
CA ALA A 375 30.61 25.10 -37.13
C ALA A 375 31.55 26.20 -36.63
N ALA A 376 32.75 25.84 -36.26
CA ALA A 376 33.78 26.81 -35.86
C ALA A 376 33.80 27.93 -36.88
N ALA A 377 33.58 29.16 -36.41
CA ALA A 377 33.63 30.34 -37.27
C ALA A 377 34.98 30.33 -37.97
N GLU A 378 34.95 30.16 -39.29
CA GLU A 378 36.14 30.35 -40.14
C GLU A 378 36.73 31.70 -39.78
N SER A 379 37.97 31.68 -39.36
CA SER A 379 38.80 32.87 -39.13
C SER A 379 38.93 33.64 -40.44
N LEU A 380 38.11 34.69 -40.59
CA LEU A 380 38.36 35.72 -41.63
C LEU A 380 39.69 36.40 -41.33
N SER A 381 40.72 35.92 -41.97
CA SER A 381 42.02 36.60 -42.06
C SER A 381 41.85 37.83 -42.94
N ILE A 382 41.83 39.02 -42.32
CA ILE A 382 41.88 40.30 -43.00
C ILE A 382 43.31 40.52 -43.52
N PRO A 383 43.56 40.71 -44.85
CA PRO A 383 44.89 40.97 -45.33
C PRO A 383 45.25 42.44 -45.01
N TYR A 384 46.33 42.59 -44.28
CA TYR A 384 46.97 43.89 -44.00
C TYR A 384 47.61 44.46 -45.27
N ALA A 385 47.00 45.46 -45.89
CA ALA A 385 47.61 46.19 -47.00
C ALA A 385 48.71 47.11 -46.46
N ARG A 386 49.98 46.78 -46.78
CA ARG A 386 51.10 47.74 -46.64
C ARG A 386 50.98 48.81 -47.73
N LYS A 387 50.82 50.06 -47.29
CA LYS A 387 51.11 51.23 -48.14
C LYS A 387 52.63 51.58 -48.04
N ALA A 388 53.25 51.69 -49.20
CA ALA A 388 54.55 52.27 -49.36
C ALA A 388 54.52 53.81 -49.15
#